data_e55dd8f35cdc6719f87d2913543932c3
#
_entry.id   e55dd8f35cdc6719f87d2913543932c3
#
_cell.length_a   1.000
_cell.length_b   1.000
_cell.length_c   1.000
_cell.angle_alpha   90.00
_cell.angle_beta   90.00
_cell.angle_gamma   90.00
#
_symmetry.space_group_name_H-M   'P 1'
#
loop_
_entity.id
_entity.type
_entity.pdbx_description
1 polymer ?
#
loop_
_entity_poly.entity_id
_entity_poly.type
_entity_poly.pdbx_seq_one_letter_code
_entity_poly.pdbx_strand_id
1 'polypeptide(L)'
;RDAQESRGLGDVYKRQGVVWCLCMLICMAGFMLLEPNEARVMVFFGKYKGTFYETGYWWVNPFMSAKQISIRARNLNVDPIKVNDKTGNPILIGLVLVWKIKRDDIYKAVFEIDAPTTAGQTGVSASARMNILENFVGVQSDAALRQVAGCYSYDNNGVADDELTLRSNSEQINDQLEHTLNERLAMAGIEVVEARINYLAYAPEIAAVMLRRQQADAIISAREKIVEGAVSMVHMALERLGSEHIVELDEERKAAMVTNLLVVLCADEAAQPVANAGTLHH
;
A
#
# COMPACT_ATOMS: atom_id res chain seq x y z
N ARG A 1 43.01 74.99 17.20
CA ARG A 1 43.48 73.59 16.95
C ARG A 1 42.60 72.64 17.66
N ASP A 2 42.24 72.84 18.94
CA ASP A 2 41.45 71.90 19.78
C ASP A 2 40.00 71.66 19.30
N ALA A 3 39.34 72.64 18.61
CA ALA A 3 38.02 72.54 18.10
C ALA A 3 37.89 71.65 16.78
N GLN A 4 39.00 71.54 16.06
CA GLN A 4 39.10 70.76 14.86
C GLN A 4 39.40 69.27 15.13
N GLU A 5 40.19 69.02 16.19
CA GLU A 5 40.49 67.70 16.69
C GLU A 5 39.24 67.07 17.37
N SER A 6 38.45 67.82 18.11
CA SER A 6 37.21 67.32 18.73
C SER A 6 36.13 66.96 17.69
N ARG A 7 36.04 67.67 16.55
CA ARG A 7 35.16 67.34 15.45
C ARG A 7 35.59 66.03 14.73
N GLY A 8 36.90 65.86 14.52
CA GLY A 8 37.45 64.64 13.93
C GLY A 8 37.21 63.38 14.77
N LEU A 9 37.39 63.51 16.11
CA LEU A 9 37.08 62.40 17.05
C LEU A 9 35.58 62.05 17.02
N GLY A 10 34.71 63.08 17.05
CA GLY A 10 33.26 62.83 16.99
C GLY A 10 32.80 62.10 15.72
N ASP A 11 33.42 62.38 14.56
CA ASP A 11 33.10 61.70 13.32
C ASP A 11 33.64 60.25 13.28
N VAL A 12 34.79 59.98 13.89
CA VAL A 12 35.32 58.61 14.06
C VAL A 12 34.40 57.76 14.95
N TYR A 13 33.94 58.28 16.07
CA TYR A 13 33.01 57.56 16.95
C TYR A 13 31.63 57.30 16.24
N LYS A 14 31.13 58.26 15.47
CA LYS A 14 29.89 58.06 14.69
C LYS A 14 30.08 56.96 13.65
N ARG A 15 31.17 56.93 12.90
CA ARG A 15 31.48 55.88 11.92
C ARG A 15 31.65 54.53 12.60
N GLN A 16 32.32 54.46 13.71
CA GLN A 16 32.49 53.24 14.52
C GLN A 16 31.13 52.74 15.04
N GLY A 17 30.26 53.63 15.54
CA GLY A 17 28.92 53.27 15.97
C GLY A 17 28.05 52.67 14.85
N VAL A 18 28.12 53.23 13.64
CA VAL A 18 27.41 52.69 12.46
C VAL A 18 27.92 51.29 12.09
N VAL A 19 29.24 51.07 12.12
CA VAL A 19 29.82 49.75 11.85
C VAL A 19 29.37 48.72 12.87
N TRP A 20 29.37 49.07 14.18
CA TRP A 20 28.89 48.22 15.25
C TRP A 20 27.41 47.87 15.11
N CYS A 21 26.54 48.85 14.78
CA CYS A 21 25.13 48.60 14.49
C CYS A 21 24.92 47.65 13.28
N LEU A 22 25.70 47.83 12.21
CA LEU A 22 25.67 46.97 11.05
C LEU A 22 26.09 45.52 11.38
N CYS A 23 27.16 45.35 12.16
CA CYS A 23 27.61 44.03 12.63
C CYS A 23 26.55 43.38 13.54
N MET A 24 25.93 44.14 14.44
CA MET A 24 24.84 43.63 15.28
C MET A 24 23.63 43.15 14.46
N LEU A 25 23.22 43.92 13.44
CA LEU A 25 22.12 43.54 12.53
C LEU A 25 22.44 42.27 11.77
N ILE A 26 23.67 42.11 11.27
CA ILE A 26 24.12 40.91 10.58
C ILE A 26 24.12 39.70 11.53
N CYS A 27 24.61 39.89 12.78
CA CYS A 27 24.61 38.84 13.78
C CYS A 27 23.18 38.40 14.16
N MET A 28 22.23 39.33 14.27
CA MET A 28 20.83 39.02 14.55
C MET A 28 20.15 38.25 13.42
N ALA A 29 20.52 38.44 12.16
CA ALA A 29 19.98 37.73 11.02
C ALA A 29 20.36 36.22 10.99
N GLY A 30 21.35 35.80 11.78
CA GLY A 30 21.79 34.39 11.85
C GLY A 30 21.00 33.50 12.80
N PHE A 31 20.07 34.06 13.59
CA PHE A 31 19.26 33.22 14.48
C PHE A 31 18.18 32.47 13.74
N MET A 32 18.09 31.16 13.98
CA MET A 32 17.03 30.32 13.46
C MET A 32 16.40 29.46 14.55
N LEU A 33 15.08 29.31 14.47
CA LEU A 33 14.32 28.39 15.28
C LEU A 33 14.05 27.13 14.46
N LEU A 34 14.24 25.94 15.05
CA LEU A 34 13.91 24.67 14.46
C LEU A 34 12.89 23.94 15.34
N GLU A 35 11.71 23.64 14.75
CA GLU A 35 10.65 22.92 15.43
C GLU A 35 10.91 21.39 15.42
N PRO A 36 10.26 20.63 16.34
CA PRO A 36 10.34 19.18 16.33
C PRO A 36 9.87 18.58 15.02
N ASN A 37 10.61 17.57 14.51
CA ASN A 37 10.34 16.90 13.23
C ASN A 37 10.40 17.81 12.00
N GLU A 38 11.19 18.87 12.08
CA GLU A 38 11.62 19.68 10.94
C GLU A 38 13.13 19.54 10.76
N ALA A 39 13.56 19.69 9.53
CA ALA A 39 14.97 19.75 9.20
C ALA A 39 15.26 20.93 8.29
N ARG A 40 16.47 21.46 8.42
CA ARG A 40 16.99 22.52 7.53
C ARG A 40 18.27 22.07 6.86
N VAL A 41 18.22 22.04 5.54
CA VAL A 41 19.38 21.75 4.70
C VAL A 41 20.11 23.04 4.41
N MET A 42 21.37 23.10 4.83
CA MET A 42 22.21 24.29 4.73
C MET A 42 23.06 24.28 3.48
N VAL A 43 22.97 25.36 2.72
CA VAL A 43 23.73 25.56 1.48
C VAL A 43 24.52 26.85 1.59
N PHE A 44 25.83 26.77 1.39
CA PHE A 44 26.73 27.90 1.37
C PHE A 44 27.30 28.11 -0.02
N PHE A 45 26.95 29.20 -0.68
CA PHE A 45 27.36 29.51 -2.07
C PHE A 45 27.22 28.31 -3.03
N GLY A 46 26.07 27.62 -2.98
CA GLY A 46 25.77 26.47 -3.84
C GLY A 46 26.35 25.13 -3.37
N LYS A 47 27.17 25.09 -2.30
CA LYS A 47 27.70 23.85 -1.73
C LYS A 47 26.88 23.41 -0.52
N TYR A 48 26.49 22.16 -0.49
CA TYR A 48 25.89 21.51 0.67
C TYR A 48 26.90 21.49 1.82
N LYS A 49 26.48 21.95 3.02
CA LYS A 49 27.32 22.00 4.21
C LYS A 49 26.88 21.05 5.32
N GLY A 50 25.59 20.69 5.33
CA GLY A 50 25.04 19.80 6.34
C GLY A 50 23.54 19.98 6.49
N THR A 51 22.93 19.08 7.25
CA THR A 51 21.50 19.10 7.59
C THR A 51 21.36 19.20 9.09
N PHE A 52 20.58 20.18 9.56
CA PHE A 52 20.22 20.35 10.96
C PHE A 52 18.83 19.76 11.19
N TYR A 53 18.71 18.90 12.20
CA TYR A 53 17.46 18.27 12.65
C TYR A 53 17.26 18.33 14.17
N GLU A 54 18.24 18.91 14.90
CA GLU A 54 18.14 19.13 16.33
C GLU A 54 17.26 20.35 16.63
N THR A 55 16.27 20.17 17.49
CA THR A 55 15.31 21.20 17.89
C THR A 55 15.97 22.28 18.75
N GLY A 56 15.49 23.52 18.63
CA GLY A 56 15.93 24.61 19.47
C GLY A 56 16.33 25.87 18.70
N TYR A 57 16.98 26.77 19.42
CA TYR A 57 17.54 27.99 18.87
C TYR A 57 19.00 27.77 18.49
N TRP A 58 19.29 28.03 17.21
CA TRP A 58 20.64 27.91 16.67
C TRP A 58 21.05 29.19 16.02
N TRP A 59 22.34 29.54 16.16
CA TRP A 59 22.93 30.61 15.40
C TRP A 59 23.75 30.03 14.26
N VAL A 60 23.43 30.48 13.05
CA VAL A 60 24.05 30.01 11.79
C VAL A 60 24.54 31.24 11.04
N ASN A 61 25.58 31.06 10.24
CA ASN A 61 26.09 32.12 9.40
C ASN A 61 24.98 32.70 8.50
N PRO A 62 24.65 33.98 8.55
CA PRO A 62 23.57 34.60 7.80
C PRO A 62 23.73 34.54 6.28
N PHE A 63 24.93 34.25 5.78
CA PHE A 63 25.19 34.03 4.34
C PHE A 63 24.82 32.60 3.84
N MET A 64 24.40 31.71 4.72
CA MET A 64 23.89 30.40 4.34
C MET A 64 22.43 30.49 3.99
N SER A 65 22.04 29.87 2.87
CA SER A 65 20.64 29.64 2.55
C SER A 65 20.19 28.33 3.21
N ALA A 66 19.06 28.40 3.92
CA ALA A 66 18.45 27.26 4.61
C ALA A 66 17.20 26.82 3.83
N LYS A 67 17.16 25.55 3.44
CA LYS A 67 15.96 24.93 2.82
C LYS A 67 15.26 24.08 3.88
N GLN A 68 14.06 24.48 4.30
CA GLN A 68 13.27 23.81 5.32
C GLN A 68 12.47 22.68 4.71
N ILE A 69 12.39 21.55 5.42
CA ILE A 69 11.62 20.37 5.04
C ILE A 69 11.06 19.69 6.29
N SER A 70 9.87 19.08 6.20
CA SER A 70 9.27 18.31 7.28
C SER A 70 9.67 16.84 7.16
N ILE A 71 10.04 16.23 8.29
CA ILE A 71 10.36 14.80 8.38
C ILE A 71 9.25 14.00 9.09
N ARG A 72 8.08 14.62 9.28
CA ARG A 72 6.89 13.97 9.85
C ARG A 72 6.37 12.91 8.88
N ALA A 73 5.89 11.79 9.43
CA ALA A 73 5.19 10.80 8.62
C ALA A 73 3.91 11.40 8.04
N ARG A 74 3.61 11.03 6.78
CA ARG A 74 2.44 11.48 6.03
C ARG A 74 1.72 10.30 5.43
N ASN A 75 0.39 10.41 5.36
CA ASN A 75 -0.44 9.47 4.66
C ASN A 75 -0.67 9.98 3.23
N LEU A 76 -0.56 9.07 2.28
CA LEU A 76 -0.97 9.28 0.90
C LEU A 76 -2.00 8.23 0.53
N ASN A 77 -3.14 8.68 0.02
CA ASN A 77 -4.14 7.81 -0.57
C ASN A 77 -4.04 7.94 -2.09
N VAL A 78 -3.70 6.83 -2.74
CA VAL A 78 -3.58 6.76 -4.20
C VAL A 78 -4.91 6.30 -4.76
N ASP A 79 -5.47 7.08 -5.65
CA ASP A 79 -6.73 6.75 -6.31
C ASP A 79 -6.63 5.43 -7.08
N PRO A 80 -7.72 4.65 -7.16
CA PRO A 80 -7.70 3.38 -7.87
C PRO A 80 -7.32 3.54 -9.34
N ILE A 81 -6.28 2.84 -9.75
CA ILE A 81 -5.81 2.79 -11.13
C ILE A 81 -6.24 1.49 -11.82
N LYS A 82 -6.50 1.57 -13.12
CA LYS A 82 -6.79 0.40 -13.95
C LYS A 82 -5.49 -0.27 -14.38
N VAL A 83 -5.34 -1.54 -14.03
CA VAL A 83 -4.19 -2.38 -14.38
C VAL A 83 -4.66 -3.76 -14.81
N ASN A 84 -3.80 -4.52 -15.47
CA ASN A 84 -4.09 -5.93 -15.76
C ASN A 84 -3.40 -6.81 -14.71
N ASP A 85 -4.10 -7.83 -14.26
CA ASP A 85 -3.54 -8.88 -13.44
C ASP A 85 -2.64 -9.84 -14.25
N LYS A 86 -2.04 -10.84 -13.59
CA LYS A 86 -1.19 -11.87 -14.22
C LYS A 86 -1.92 -12.63 -15.36
N THR A 87 -3.24 -12.79 -15.25
CA THR A 87 -4.07 -13.48 -16.24
C THR A 87 -4.57 -12.57 -17.36
N GLY A 88 -4.26 -11.27 -17.29
CA GLY A 88 -4.67 -10.28 -18.28
C GLY A 88 -6.05 -9.67 -18.03
N ASN A 89 -6.68 -9.94 -16.90
CA ASN A 89 -7.97 -9.35 -16.56
C ASN A 89 -7.77 -7.90 -16.07
N PRO A 90 -8.55 -6.93 -16.56
CA PRO A 90 -8.49 -5.57 -16.09
C PRO A 90 -9.10 -5.46 -14.69
N ILE A 91 -8.31 -4.95 -13.75
CA ILE A 91 -8.69 -4.70 -12.36
C ILE A 91 -8.48 -3.24 -11.99
N LEU A 92 -9.22 -2.76 -11.02
CA LEU A 92 -9.00 -1.48 -10.34
C LEU A 92 -8.34 -1.77 -9.01
N ILE A 93 -7.18 -1.16 -8.78
CA ILE A 93 -6.41 -1.32 -7.56
C ILE A 93 -6.02 0.04 -7.01
N GLY A 94 -6.27 0.28 -5.73
CA GLY A 94 -5.89 1.48 -4.99
C GLY A 94 -4.97 1.14 -3.83
N LEU A 95 -4.22 2.13 -3.36
CA LEU A 95 -3.21 1.99 -2.34
C LEU A 95 -3.32 3.12 -1.34
N VAL A 96 -3.15 2.80 -0.07
CA VAL A 96 -2.84 3.78 0.98
C VAL A 96 -1.45 3.49 1.51
N LEU A 97 -0.65 4.52 1.66
CA LEU A 97 0.70 4.38 2.20
C LEU A 97 1.03 5.47 3.22
N VAL A 98 1.89 5.10 4.16
CA VAL A 98 2.49 6.00 5.13
C VAL A 98 3.96 6.13 4.79
N TRP A 99 4.43 7.35 4.57
CA TRP A 99 5.79 7.62 4.19
C TRP A 99 6.41 8.76 5.00
N LYS A 100 7.71 8.75 5.13
CA LYS A 100 8.51 9.79 5.79
C LYS A 100 9.85 9.95 5.08
N ILE A 101 10.56 11.04 5.36
CA ILE A 101 11.92 11.26 4.86
C ILE A 101 12.91 10.65 5.85
N LYS A 102 13.88 9.87 5.37
CA LYS A 102 14.97 9.34 6.19
C LYS A 102 15.84 10.47 6.70
N ARG A 103 16.18 10.44 7.99
CA ARG A 103 17.00 11.49 8.62
C ARG A 103 18.39 11.62 7.98
N ASP A 104 18.96 10.51 7.55
CA ASP A 104 20.31 10.48 6.97
C ASP A 104 20.34 10.96 5.53
N ASP A 105 19.22 10.87 4.81
CA ASP A 105 19.10 11.14 3.39
C ASP A 105 18.27 12.41 3.05
N ILE A 106 18.04 13.28 4.04
CA ILE A 106 17.23 14.52 3.85
C ILE A 106 17.74 15.36 2.67
N TYR A 107 19.05 15.40 2.45
CA TYR A 107 19.64 16.16 1.34
C TYR A 107 19.16 15.65 -0.02
N LYS A 108 18.96 14.33 -0.19
CA LYS A 108 18.45 13.73 -1.43
C LYS A 108 17.04 14.22 -1.74
N ALA A 109 16.15 14.23 -0.74
CA ALA A 109 14.79 14.73 -0.89
C ALA A 109 14.72 16.21 -1.32
N VAL A 110 15.76 17.00 -1.01
CA VAL A 110 15.81 18.43 -1.32
C VAL A 110 16.49 18.73 -2.66
N PHE A 111 17.44 17.89 -3.12
CA PHE A 111 18.28 18.20 -4.27
C PHE A 111 18.16 17.22 -5.43
N GLU A 112 17.73 15.98 -5.19
CA GLU A 112 17.62 14.98 -6.26
C GLU A 112 16.24 14.96 -6.94
N ILE A 113 15.21 15.49 -6.24
CA ILE A 113 13.86 15.59 -6.79
C ILE A 113 13.59 17.02 -7.23
N ASP A 114 13.42 17.21 -8.51
CA ASP A 114 13.05 18.50 -9.11
C ASP A 114 11.58 18.48 -9.56
N ALA A 115 10.92 19.64 -9.46
CA ALA A 115 9.59 19.83 -10.01
C ALA A 115 9.67 20.69 -11.27
N PRO A 116 9.03 20.28 -12.35
CA PRO A 116 9.08 21.00 -13.63
C PRO A 116 8.56 22.45 -13.55
N THR A 117 7.87 22.83 -12.48
CA THR A 117 7.28 24.16 -12.28
C THR A 117 8.10 25.11 -11.42
N THR A 118 9.21 24.67 -10.81
CA THR A 118 9.98 25.47 -9.84
C THR A 118 11.38 25.85 -10.27
N ALA A 119 11.78 25.57 -11.50
CA ALA A 119 13.03 26.04 -12.06
C ALA A 119 13.04 27.57 -12.13
N GLY A 120 13.52 28.24 -11.08
CA GLY A 120 13.71 29.70 -11.02
C GLY A 120 13.14 30.41 -9.80
N GLN A 121 12.36 29.77 -8.92
CA GLN A 121 11.87 30.40 -7.70
C GLN A 121 12.84 30.17 -6.52
N THR A 122 13.68 31.15 -6.26
CA THR A 122 14.36 31.33 -4.98
C THR A 122 13.30 31.59 -3.91
N GLY A 123 12.93 30.54 -3.12
CA GLY A 123 11.98 30.73 -2.01
C GLY A 123 10.80 29.74 -1.99
N VAL A 124 10.96 28.54 -2.53
CA VAL A 124 9.93 27.50 -2.40
C VAL A 124 9.68 27.21 -0.93
N SER A 125 8.41 27.38 -0.51
CA SER A 125 8.01 27.11 0.87
C SER A 125 8.19 25.63 1.23
N ALA A 126 8.31 25.31 2.54
CA ALA A 126 8.39 23.92 2.99
C ALA A 126 7.18 23.09 2.53
N SER A 127 5.98 23.69 2.57
CA SER A 127 4.74 23.03 2.09
C SER A 127 4.79 22.72 0.59
N ALA A 128 5.26 23.65 -0.24
CA ALA A 128 5.37 23.40 -1.68
C ALA A 128 6.38 22.29 -2.01
N ARG A 129 7.50 22.18 -1.28
CA ARG A 129 8.43 21.05 -1.43
C ARG A 129 7.79 19.73 -1.03
N MET A 130 7.03 19.73 0.05
CA MET A 130 6.34 18.50 0.47
C MET A 130 5.31 18.04 -0.56
N ASN A 131 4.58 18.95 -1.21
CA ASN A 131 3.64 18.60 -2.28
C ASN A 131 4.36 18.01 -3.52
N ILE A 132 5.57 18.50 -3.83
CA ILE A 132 6.40 17.93 -4.89
C ILE A 132 6.79 16.48 -4.58
N LEU A 133 7.25 16.24 -3.35
CA LEU A 133 7.60 14.89 -2.90
C LEU A 133 6.37 13.97 -2.86
N GLU A 134 5.22 14.47 -2.43
CA GLU A 134 3.96 13.73 -2.41
C GLU A 134 3.53 13.31 -3.82
N ASN A 135 3.61 14.22 -4.80
CA ASN A 135 3.37 13.89 -6.20
C ASN A 135 4.37 12.85 -6.74
N PHE A 136 5.64 12.99 -6.38
CA PHE A 136 6.67 12.00 -6.77
C PHE A 136 6.36 10.62 -6.18
N VAL A 137 6.01 10.55 -4.89
CA VAL A 137 5.60 9.31 -4.23
C VAL A 137 4.37 8.72 -4.91
N GLY A 138 3.37 9.53 -5.27
CA GLY A 138 2.18 9.09 -5.99
C GLY A 138 2.51 8.42 -7.33
N VAL A 139 3.31 9.06 -8.17
CA VAL A 139 3.73 8.50 -9.47
C VAL A 139 4.52 7.19 -9.31
N GLN A 140 5.42 7.13 -8.32
CA GLN A 140 6.16 5.89 -8.05
C GLN A 140 5.27 4.79 -7.50
N SER A 141 4.24 5.16 -6.72
CA SER A 141 3.24 4.22 -6.20
C SER A 141 2.39 3.60 -7.32
N ASP A 142 1.96 4.39 -8.29
CA ASP A 142 1.26 3.88 -9.47
C ASP A 142 2.11 2.88 -10.26
N ALA A 143 3.40 3.17 -10.42
CA ALA A 143 4.32 2.29 -11.11
C ALA A 143 4.57 0.97 -10.34
N ALA A 144 4.69 1.04 -9.01
CA ALA A 144 4.84 -0.12 -8.15
C ALA A 144 3.58 -0.99 -8.15
N LEU A 145 2.39 -0.37 -8.06
CA LEU A 145 1.10 -1.07 -8.15
C LEU A 145 0.97 -1.85 -9.46
N ARG A 146 1.30 -1.23 -10.60
CA ARG A 146 1.26 -1.90 -11.91
C ARG A 146 2.20 -3.10 -11.97
N GLN A 147 3.39 -2.96 -11.41
CA GLN A 147 4.38 -4.04 -11.37
C GLN A 147 3.90 -5.21 -10.50
N VAL A 148 3.46 -4.93 -9.28
CA VAL A 148 3.00 -5.97 -8.34
C VAL A 148 1.72 -6.63 -8.83
N ALA A 149 0.72 -5.85 -9.29
CA ALA A 149 -0.52 -6.38 -9.83
C ALA A 149 -0.29 -7.33 -11.03
N GLY A 150 0.67 -7.02 -11.88
CA GLY A 150 1.02 -7.88 -13.03
C GLY A 150 1.68 -9.22 -12.65
N CYS A 151 2.18 -9.36 -11.42
CA CYS A 151 2.79 -10.59 -10.93
C CYS A 151 1.78 -11.59 -10.36
N TYR A 152 0.62 -11.13 -9.90
CA TYR A 152 -0.37 -11.93 -9.18
C TYR A 152 -1.72 -11.94 -9.88
N SER A 153 -2.43 -13.08 -9.80
CA SER A 153 -3.81 -13.18 -10.27
C SER A 153 -4.75 -12.53 -9.26
N TYR A 154 -5.86 -11.97 -9.72
CA TYR A 154 -6.88 -11.41 -8.84
C TYR A 154 -7.49 -12.48 -7.93
N ASP A 155 -7.83 -13.64 -8.48
CA ASP A 155 -8.52 -14.75 -7.82
C ASP A 155 -7.97 -16.10 -8.30
N ASN A 156 -8.11 -17.16 -7.49
CA ASN A 156 -7.77 -18.54 -7.88
C ASN A 156 -8.81 -19.06 -8.89
N ASN A 157 -8.49 -18.93 -10.15
CA ASN A 157 -9.31 -19.39 -11.26
C ASN A 157 -9.19 -20.92 -11.49
N GLY A 158 -9.28 -21.75 -10.43
CA GLY A 158 -9.17 -23.21 -10.55
C GLY A 158 -7.74 -23.73 -10.79
N VAL A 159 -6.74 -22.90 -10.64
CA VAL A 159 -5.33 -23.27 -10.55
C VAL A 159 -5.02 -23.57 -9.10
N ALA A 160 -4.15 -24.56 -8.84
CA ALA A 160 -3.84 -25.15 -7.54
C ALA A 160 -3.95 -24.17 -6.34
N ASP A 161 -4.50 -24.64 -5.24
CA ASP A 161 -4.76 -23.89 -3.98
C ASP A 161 -3.52 -23.19 -3.38
N ASP A 162 -2.35 -23.35 -3.96
CA ASP A 162 -1.04 -22.88 -3.46
C ASP A 162 -0.56 -21.59 -4.13
N GLU A 163 -1.27 -21.02 -5.11
CA GLU A 163 -0.82 -19.81 -5.78
C GLU A 163 -1.31 -18.55 -5.05
N LEU A 164 -0.36 -17.63 -4.75
CA LEU A 164 -0.64 -16.35 -4.12
C LEU A 164 -1.55 -15.51 -5.03
N THR A 165 -2.68 -15.04 -4.47
CA THR A 165 -3.60 -14.15 -5.18
C THR A 165 -3.76 -12.81 -4.48
N LEU A 166 -4.09 -11.78 -5.25
CA LEU A 166 -4.32 -10.42 -4.72
C LEU A 166 -5.42 -10.39 -3.65
N ARG A 167 -6.38 -11.31 -3.73
CA ARG A 167 -7.53 -11.37 -2.82
C ARG A 167 -7.25 -12.14 -1.54
N SER A 168 -6.54 -13.27 -1.62
CA SER A 168 -6.38 -14.20 -0.48
C SER A 168 -5.15 -13.89 0.38
N ASN A 169 -4.07 -13.38 -0.21
CA ASN A 169 -2.76 -13.24 0.42
C ASN A 169 -2.33 -11.78 0.55
N SER A 170 -3.23 -10.93 1.03
CA SER A 170 -3.02 -9.48 1.08
C SER A 170 -1.78 -9.06 1.88
N GLU A 171 -1.42 -9.74 2.97
CA GLU A 171 -0.24 -9.39 3.78
C GLU A 171 1.07 -9.55 3.00
N GLN A 172 1.28 -10.72 2.38
CA GLN A 172 2.50 -10.98 1.61
C GLN A 172 2.65 -10.03 0.42
N ILE A 173 1.53 -9.66 -0.19
CA ILE A 173 1.51 -8.71 -1.30
C ILE A 173 1.79 -7.29 -0.82
N ASN A 174 1.28 -6.90 0.35
CA ASN A 174 1.57 -5.62 0.97
C ASN A 174 3.07 -5.51 1.32
N ASP A 175 3.68 -6.56 1.88
CA ASP A 175 5.11 -6.62 2.16
C ASP A 175 5.96 -6.47 0.89
N GLN A 176 5.57 -7.17 -0.17
CA GLN A 176 6.23 -7.06 -1.48
C GLN A 176 6.09 -5.65 -2.08
N LEU A 177 4.92 -5.05 -1.91
CA LEU A 177 4.64 -3.68 -2.37
C LEU A 177 5.47 -2.67 -1.59
N GLU A 178 5.54 -2.81 -0.26
CA GLU A 178 6.37 -1.97 0.61
C GLU A 178 7.86 -2.08 0.23
N HIS A 179 8.36 -3.29 0.01
CA HIS A 179 9.73 -3.52 -0.43
C HIS A 179 10.02 -2.83 -1.78
N THR A 180 9.15 -3.05 -2.77
CA THR A 180 9.27 -2.45 -4.11
C THR A 180 9.23 -0.92 -4.06
N LEU A 181 8.36 -0.36 -3.20
CA LEU A 181 8.26 1.08 -2.99
C LEU A 181 9.51 1.64 -2.32
N ASN A 182 10.03 0.97 -1.28
CA ASN A 182 11.24 1.39 -0.60
C ASN A 182 12.46 1.40 -1.53
N GLU A 183 12.60 0.41 -2.42
CA GLU A 183 13.66 0.39 -3.43
C GLU A 183 13.56 1.59 -4.40
N ARG A 184 12.35 1.86 -4.91
CA ARG A 184 12.12 2.97 -5.86
C ARG A 184 12.28 4.35 -5.23
N LEU A 185 11.87 4.51 -3.98
CA LEU A 185 11.89 5.78 -3.27
C LEU A 185 13.23 6.05 -2.56
N ALA A 186 14.12 5.06 -2.47
CA ALA A 186 15.44 5.20 -1.86
C ALA A 186 16.27 6.33 -2.49
N MET A 187 16.16 6.53 -3.82
CA MET A 187 16.84 7.62 -4.52
C MET A 187 16.43 9.00 -4.01
N ALA A 188 15.18 9.15 -3.56
CA ALA A 188 14.64 10.39 -3.00
C ALA A 188 14.90 10.53 -1.49
N GLY A 189 15.55 9.57 -0.83
CA GLY A 189 15.71 9.55 0.62
C GLY A 189 14.39 9.38 1.37
N ILE A 190 13.37 8.80 0.73
CA ILE A 190 12.04 8.53 1.30
C ILE A 190 11.98 7.08 1.77
N GLU A 191 11.34 6.86 2.92
CA GLU A 191 11.06 5.57 3.50
C GLU A 191 9.55 5.37 3.60
N VAL A 192 9.08 4.25 3.09
CA VAL A 192 7.71 3.78 3.28
C VAL A 192 7.67 3.00 4.59
N VAL A 193 6.82 3.44 5.49
CA VAL A 193 6.61 2.82 6.81
C VAL A 193 5.59 1.69 6.70
N GLU A 194 4.57 1.91 5.86
CA GLU A 194 3.49 0.96 5.64
C GLU A 194 2.87 1.23 4.26
N ALA A 195 2.56 0.17 3.52
CA ALA A 195 1.85 0.24 2.26
C ALA A 195 0.77 -0.85 2.22
N ARG A 196 -0.49 -0.47 1.98
CA ARG A 196 -1.62 -1.40 1.95
C ARG A 196 -2.54 -1.13 0.79
N ILE A 197 -2.99 -2.20 0.16
CA ILE A 197 -4.04 -2.14 -0.84
C ILE A 197 -5.36 -1.80 -0.11
N ASN A 198 -5.97 -0.68 -0.45
CA ASN A 198 -7.24 -0.22 0.13
C ASN A 198 -8.44 -0.46 -0.79
N TYR A 199 -8.21 -0.66 -2.07
CA TYR A 199 -9.24 -0.91 -3.06
C TYR A 199 -8.79 -1.98 -4.05
N LEU A 200 -9.63 -2.98 -4.26
CA LEU A 200 -9.37 -4.06 -5.21
C LEU A 200 -10.70 -4.56 -5.78
N ALA A 201 -10.90 -4.37 -7.07
CA ALA A 201 -12.11 -4.80 -7.77
C ALA A 201 -11.83 -5.11 -9.24
N TYR A 202 -12.65 -5.94 -9.87
CA TYR A 202 -12.64 -6.04 -11.32
C TYR A 202 -13.09 -4.73 -11.98
N ALA A 203 -12.51 -4.41 -13.11
CA ALA A 203 -12.95 -3.26 -13.89
C ALA A 203 -14.43 -3.43 -14.30
N PRO A 204 -15.22 -2.34 -14.35
CA PRO A 204 -16.65 -2.40 -14.61
C PRO A 204 -17.03 -3.18 -15.89
N GLU A 205 -16.15 -3.16 -16.89
CA GLU A 205 -16.38 -3.79 -18.18
C GLU A 205 -16.49 -5.32 -18.10
N ILE A 206 -15.77 -5.93 -17.15
CA ILE A 206 -15.74 -7.40 -16.99
C ILE A 206 -16.39 -7.89 -15.70
N ALA A 207 -16.73 -6.97 -14.77
CA ALA A 207 -17.24 -7.35 -13.45
C ALA A 207 -18.46 -8.26 -13.51
N ALA A 208 -19.43 -8.00 -14.41
CA ALA A 208 -20.62 -8.83 -14.57
C ALA A 208 -20.30 -10.23 -15.12
N VAL A 209 -19.33 -10.34 -16.01
CA VAL A 209 -18.90 -11.63 -16.57
C VAL A 209 -18.17 -12.45 -15.54
N MET A 210 -17.26 -11.82 -14.78
CA MET A 210 -16.51 -12.48 -13.71
C MET A 210 -17.40 -12.92 -12.56
N LEU A 211 -18.43 -12.14 -12.21
CA LEU A 211 -19.42 -12.55 -11.22
C LEU A 211 -20.16 -13.81 -11.65
N ARG A 212 -20.60 -13.90 -12.91
CA ARG A 212 -21.26 -15.10 -13.44
C ARG A 212 -20.33 -16.32 -13.42
N ARG A 213 -19.06 -16.12 -13.75
CA ARG A 213 -18.05 -17.19 -13.66
C ARG A 213 -17.89 -17.67 -12.22
N GLN A 214 -17.70 -16.76 -11.26
CA GLN A 214 -17.59 -17.12 -9.84
C GLN A 214 -18.85 -17.85 -9.33
N GLN A 215 -20.05 -17.45 -9.77
CA GLN A 215 -21.29 -18.16 -9.45
C GLN A 215 -21.31 -19.58 -10.01
N ALA A 216 -20.87 -19.76 -11.26
CA ALA A 216 -20.80 -21.07 -11.88
C ALA A 216 -19.79 -21.98 -11.17
N ASP A 217 -18.59 -21.47 -10.88
CA ASP A 217 -17.54 -22.21 -10.16
C ASP A 217 -17.99 -22.57 -8.73
N ALA A 218 -18.68 -21.66 -8.05
CA ALA A 218 -19.26 -21.92 -6.72
C ALA A 218 -20.32 -23.01 -6.75
N ILE A 219 -21.20 -23.04 -7.78
CA ILE A 219 -22.23 -24.08 -7.96
C ILE A 219 -21.57 -25.44 -8.22
N ILE A 220 -20.55 -25.48 -9.08
CA ILE A 220 -19.82 -26.73 -9.40
C ILE A 220 -19.15 -27.25 -8.12
N SER A 221 -18.39 -26.41 -7.41
CA SER A 221 -17.71 -26.78 -6.16
C SER A 221 -18.68 -27.22 -5.07
N ALA A 222 -19.85 -26.56 -4.95
CA ALA A 222 -20.89 -26.99 -4.01
C ALA A 222 -21.44 -28.38 -4.39
N ARG A 223 -21.68 -28.65 -5.67
CA ARG A 223 -22.17 -29.95 -6.14
C ARG A 223 -21.13 -31.04 -5.92
N GLU A 224 -19.85 -30.79 -6.19
CA GLU A 224 -18.78 -31.74 -5.90
C GLU A 224 -18.76 -32.15 -4.44
N LYS A 225 -18.85 -31.17 -3.53
CA LYS A 225 -18.90 -31.43 -2.08
C LYS A 225 -20.15 -32.20 -1.64
N ILE A 226 -21.31 -31.95 -2.28
CA ILE A 226 -22.54 -32.67 -2.02
C ILE A 226 -22.36 -34.14 -2.45
N VAL A 227 -21.81 -34.40 -3.64
CA VAL A 227 -21.57 -35.75 -4.14
C VAL A 227 -20.54 -36.49 -3.26
N GLU A 228 -19.43 -35.86 -2.93
CA GLU A 228 -18.41 -36.43 -2.02
C GLU A 228 -19.02 -36.79 -0.65
N GLY A 229 -19.80 -35.88 -0.07
CA GLY A 229 -20.51 -36.08 1.17
C GLY A 229 -21.55 -37.23 1.05
N ALA A 230 -22.30 -37.29 -0.03
CA ALA A 230 -23.28 -38.35 -0.29
C ALA A 230 -22.60 -39.72 -0.42
N VAL A 231 -21.52 -39.84 -1.16
CA VAL A 231 -20.73 -41.06 -1.29
C VAL A 231 -20.19 -41.52 0.07
N SER A 232 -19.63 -40.59 0.86
CA SER A 232 -19.14 -40.88 2.20
C SER A 232 -20.26 -41.37 3.13
N MET A 233 -21.45 -40.75 3.10
CA MET A 233 -22.60 -41.16 3.88
C MET A 233 -23.11 -42.53 3.49
N VAL A 234 -23.19 -42.83 2.19
CA VAL A 234 -23.59 -44.16 1.66
C VAL A 234 -22.59 -45.24 2.10
N HIS A 235 -21.28 -44.93 2.01
CA HIS A 235 -20.24 -45.87 2.47
C HIS A 235 -20.40 -46.18 3.96
N MET A 236 -20.55 -45.18 4.82
CA MET A 236 -20.76 -45.35 6.26
C MET A 236 -22.05 -46.14 6.56
N ALA A 237 -23.13 -45.88 5.80
CA ALA A 237 -24.39 -46.60 5.97
C ALA A 237 -24.24 -48.09 5.66
N LEU A 238 -23.59 -48.43 4.56
CA LEU A 238 -23.33 -49.81 4.15
C LEU A 238 -22.42 -50.56 5.11
N GLU A 239 -21.37 -49.89 5.61
CA GLU A 239 -20.45 -50.47 6.58
C GLU A 239 -21.13 -50.76 7.91
N ARG A 240 -21.96 -49.86 8.43
CA ARG A 240 -22.75 -50.08 9.64
C ARG A 240 -23.77 -51.21 9.49
N LEU A 241 -24.52 -51.21 8.40
CA LEU A 241 -25.50 -52.29 8.15
C LEU A 241 -24.84 -53.65 8.03
N GLY A 242 -23.64 -53.73 7.44
CA GLY A 242 -22.83 -54.95 7.38
C GLY A 242 -22.28 -55.41 8.71
N SER A 243 -21.75 -54.46 9.51
CA SER A 243 -21.13 -54.76 10.82
C SER A 243 -22.16 -55.17 11.90
N GLU A 244 -23.33 -54.57 11.88
CA GLU A 244 -24.41 -54.84 12.87
C GLU A 244 -25.30 -56.02 12.45
N HIS A 245 -25.07 -56.70 11.31
CA HIS A 245 -25.84 -57.85 10.79
C HIS A 245 -27.35 -57.58 10.71
N ILE A 246 -27.74 -56.33 10.49
CA ILE A 246 -29.15 -55.91 10.47
C ILE A 246 -29.87 -56.47 9.23
N VAL A 247 -29.16 -56.58 8.11
CA VAL A 247 -29.70 -57.09 6.86
C VAL A 247 -28.61 -57.82 6.08
N GLU A 248 -28.85 -59.05 5.64
CA GLU A 248 -28.03 -59.72 4.64
C GLU A 248 -28.36 -59.13 3.25
N LEU A 249 -27.51 -58.24 2.76
CA LEU A 249 -27.68 -57.59 1.47
C LEU A 249 -26.89 -58.33 0.42
N ASP A 250 -27.59 -58.89 -0.53
CA ASP A 250 -27.03 -59.37 -1.78
C ASP A 250 -26.45 -58.21 -2.62
N GLU A 251 -25.44 -58.43 -3.47
CA GLU A 251 -24.75 -57.39 -4.23
C GLU A 251 -25.73 -56.57 -5.12
N GLU A 252 -26.77 -57.21 -5.65
CA GLU A 252 -27.81 -56.53 -6.45
C GLU A 252 -28.65 -55.57 -5.62
N ARG A 253 -29.01 -55.98 -4.40
CA ARG A 253 -29.75 -55.13 -3.45
C ARG A 253 -28.88 -53.97 -2.90
N LYS A 254 -27.59 -54.20 -2.68
CA LYS A 254 -26.64 -53.13 -2.32
C LYS A 254 -26.57 -52.07 -3.39
N ALA A 255 -26.43 -52.49 -4.68
CA ALA A 255 -26.38 -51.56 -5.80
C ALA A 255 -27.66 -50.71 -5.94
N ALA A 256 -28.83 -51.33 -5.79
CA ALA A 256 -30.12 -50.65 -5.81
C ALA A 256 -30.23 -49.62 -4.64
N MET A 257 -29.82 -50.03 -3.45
CA MET A 257 -29.82 -49.15 -2.27
C MET A 257 -28.88 -47.96 -2.43
N VAL A 258 -27.66 -48.16 -2.93
CA VAL A 258 -26.69 -47.10 -3.22
C VAL A 258 -27.28 -46.11 -4.22
N THR A 259 -27.87 -46.59 -5.30
CA THR A 259 -28.48 -45.73 -6.31
C THR A 259 -29.60 -44.87 -5.72
N ASN A 260 -30.50 -45.48 -4.95
CA ASN A 260 -31.61 -44.77 -4.32
C ASN A 260 -31.13 -43.73 -3.31
N LEU A 261 -30.14 -44.06 -2.47
CA LEU A 261 -29.58 -43.15 -1.49
C LEU A 261 -28.87 -41.97 -2.17
N LEU A 262 -28.08 -42.23 -3.21
CA LEU A 262 -27.40 -41.16 -3.95
C LEU A 262 -28.40 -40.22 -4.64
N VAL A 263 -29.48 -40.76 -5.25
CA VAL A 263 -30.52 -39.92 -5.84
C VAL A 263 -31.16 -38.99 -4.79
N VAL A 264 -31.49 -39.53 -3.60
CA VAL A 264 -32.09 -38.74 -2.50
C VAL A 264 -31.12 -37.71 -1.95
N LEU A 265 -29.84 -38.09 -1.73
CA LEU A 265 -28.83 -37.22 -1.11
C LEU A 265 -28.29 -36.15 -2.08
N CYS A 266 -28.28 -36.42 -3.38
CA CYS A 266 -27.81 -35.46 -4.39
C CYS A 266 -28.92 -34.64 -5.04
N ALA A 267 -30.20 -34.87 -4.70
CA ALA A 267 -31.33 -34.12 -5.24
C ALA A 267 -31.35 -32.68 -4.68
N ASP A 268 -31.58 -31.70 -5.54
CA ASP A 268 -31.74 -30.27 -5.14
C ASP A 268 -33.09 -30.02 -4.44
N GLU A 269 -34.11 -30.88 -4.65
CA GLU A 269 -35.43 -30.81 -4.04
C GLU A 269 -35.64 -31.98 -3.06
N ALA A 270 -36.40 -31.75 -2.01
CA ALA A 270 -36.75 -32.80 -1.04
C ALA A 270 -37.46 -33.95 -1.76
N ALA A 271 -36.83 -35.13 -1.81
CA ALA A 271 -37.41 -36.29 -2.40
C ALA A 271 -38.74 -36.64 -1.71
N GLN A 272 -39.82 -36.63 -2.46
CA GLN A 272 -41.11 -37.17 -1.95
C GLN A 272 -41.06 -38.69 -2.01
N PRO A 273 -41.07 -39.41 -0.88
CA PRO A 273 -41.09 -40.86 -0.91
C PRO A 273 -42.44 -41.33 -1.48
N VAL A 274 -42.41 -41.87 -2.66
CA VAL A 274 -43.54 -42.64 -3.20
C VAL A 274 -43.48 -44.03 -2.55
N ALA A 275 -44.22 -44.20 -1.47
CA ALA A 275 -44.42 -45.53 -0.89
C ALA A 275 -45.24 -46.36 -1.90
N ASN A 276 -44.55 -47.16 -2.68
CA ASN A 276 -45.21 -48.18 -3.50
C ASN A 276 -45.64 -49.30 -2.57
N ALA A 277 -46.88 -49.21 -2.07
CA ALA A 277 -47.51 -50.30 -1.36
C ALA A 277 -47.83 -51.37 -2.39
N GLY A 278 -46.76 -52.12 -2.79
CA GLY A 278 -46.90 -53.23 -3.74
C GLY A 278 -47.93 -54.20 -3.23
N THR A 279 -48.90 -54.47 -4.03
CA THR A 279 -49.89 -55.51 -3.91
C THR A 279 -49.20 -56.80 -3.47
N LEU A 280 -49.48 -57.23 -2.24
CA LEU A 280 -49.29 -58.60 -1.81
C LEU A 280 -50.18 -59.46 -2.68
N HIS A 281 -49.65 -60.03 -3.75
CA HIS A 281 -50.28 -61.20 -4.42
C HIS A 281 -49.77 -62.45 -3.74
N HIS A 282 -50.77 -63.23 -3.31
CA HIS A 282 -50.73 -64.56 -2.72
C HIS A 282 -49.85 -65.53 -3.50
#